data_a7ddc16ea856545b981acf5cc1c5a1f4
#
_entry.id   a7ddc16ea856545b981acf5cc1c5a1f4
#
_cell.length_a   1.000
_cell.length_b   1.000
_cell.length_c   1.000
_cell.angle_alpha   90.00
_cell.angle_beta   90.00
_cell.angle_gamma   90.00
#
_symmetry.space_group_name_H-M   'P 1'
#
loop_
_entity.id
_entity.type
_entity.pdbx_description
1 polymer ?
#
loop_
_entity_poly.entity_id
_entity_poly.type
_entity_poly.pdbx_seq_one_letter_code
_entity_poly.pdbx_strand_id
1 'polypeptide(L)'
;MIKTFNYTGKNSIYRLETYLNKRRSSKSVNISIVNKIIRDVKINKNKAVLKYEKKFSQNNQLQPSKEKINKAIKSLDIKVKKAIDFAYNRIYKFHSKQKVQNLSFKDNLNNKLEYKHVPIQSVGIYVPANLPSTLLMNAIPAKIAKVKRIVLANPKLNGSLNPAVLYAAKKIGIKEIFNMGGVQAISSLAYVQKVDKIVGPGNIYVAKAKREVFGDVGIESMVAGPSEICVVADKYTNVNDVTTSLVGQAEHDINSQCILITKDKNLINSVKKLISKILKSLPRKKIAEKSLKNNGIIIKVYNDQQIVNVINEIAPEHLELNIKYNKKILEKINN
;
A
#
# COMPACT_ATOMS: atom_id res chain seq x y z
N MET A 1 -0.20 -19.33 16.04
CA MET A 1 1.08 -18.88 16.61
C MET A 1 2.09 -18.74 15.46
N ILE A 2 2.92 -17.70 15.44
CA ILE A 2 3.94 -17.48 14.40
C ILE A 2 5.01 -18.57 14.41
N LYS A 3 5.39 -19.08 13.24
CA LYS A 3 6.36 -20.17 13.09
C LYS A 3 7.79 -19.68 13.22
N THR A 4 8.71 -20.54 13.69
CA THR A 4 10.15 -20.24 13.71
C THR A 4 10.87 -21.15 12.72
N PHE A 5 11.73 -20.55 11.90
CA PHE A 5 12.63 -21.21 10.96
C PHE A 5 14.07 -20.99 11.42
N ASN A 6 14.88 -22.04 11.51
CA ASN A 6 16.29 -21.94 11.84
C ASN A 6 17.13 -22.06 10.57
N TYR A 7 18.01 -21.10 10.35
CA TYR A 7 18.95 -21.09 9.23
C TYR A 7 20.19 -21.95 9.60
N THR A 8 20.12 -23.27 9.39
CA THR A 8 21.11 -24.23 9.93
C THR A 8 22.04 -24.86 8.89
N GLY A 9 22.11 -24.40 7.66
CA GLY A 9 23.00 -25.00 6.67
C GLY A 9 22.79 -24.51 5.24
N LYS A 10 23.56 -25.08 4.30
CA LYS A 10 23.56 -24.66 2.87
C LYS A 10 22.17 -24.73 2.21
N ASN A 11 21.34 -25.71 2.58
CA ASN A 11 19.99 -25.88 2.01
C ASN A 11 18.93 -24.98 2.66
N SER A 12 19.30 -24.10 3.61
CA SER A 12 18.33 -23.25 4.31
C SER A 12 17.68 -22.23 3.40
N ILE A 13 18.39 -21.66 2.44
CA ILE A 13 17.83 -20.75 1.42
C ILE A 13 16.79 -21.47 0.59
N TYR A 14 17.11 -22.62 0.02
CA TYR A 14 16.16 -23.42 -0.79
C TYR A 14 14.88 -23.79 -0.02
N ARG A 15 15.02 -24.17 1.26
CA ARG A 15 13.86 -24.44 2.13
C ARG A 15 13.03 -23.21 2.40
N LEU A 16 13.67 -22.05 2.55
CA LEU A 16 13.00 -20.75 2.72
C LEU A 16 12.26 -20.37 1.43
N GLU A 17 12.93 -20.46 0.29
CA GLU A 17 12.35 -20.23 -1.04
C GLU A 17 11.11 -21.10 -1.28
N THR A 18 11.22 -22.41 -1.03
CA THR A 18 10.08 -23.34 -1.14
C THR A 18 8.90 -22.91 -0.25
N TYR A 19 9.19 -22.43 0.97
CA TYR A 19 8.17 -21.94 1.88
C TYR A 19 7.52 -20.63 1.39
N LEU A 20 8.32 -19.71 0.86
CA LEU A 20 7.85 -18.42 0.30
C LEU A 20 7.03 -18.64 -0.98
N ASN A 21 7.47 -19.51 -1.89
CA ASN A 21 6.77 -19.80 -3.14
C ASN A 21 5.36 -20.39 -2.92
N LYS A 22 5.17 -21.22 -1.88
CA LYS A 22 3.83 -21.69 -1.48
C LYS A 22 2.87 -20.56 -1.10
N ARG A 23 3.39 -19.41 -0.64
CA ARG A 23 2.63 -18.23 -0.25
C ARG A 23 2.33 -17.30 -1.43
N ARG A 24 3.27 -17.24 -2.39
CA ARG A 24 3.16 -16.40 -3.60
C ARG A 24 2.14 -16.93 -4.60
N SER A 25 1.63 -18.17 -4.44
CA SER A 25 0.58 -18.73 -5.29
C SER A 25 -0.70 -17.88 -5.17
N SER A 26 -0.89 -16.99 -6.11
CA SER A 26 -2.04 -16.08 -6.18
C SER A 26 -3.32 -16.85 -6.48
N LYS A 27 -4.41 -16.51 -5.80
CA LYS A 27 -5.75 -16.95 -6.18
C LYS A 27 -6.03 -16.47 -7.62
N SER A 28 -6.41 -17.36 -8.52
CA SER A 28 -6.82 -17.00 -9.86
C SER A 28 -8.08 -16.14 -9.81
N VAL A 29 -8.05 -14.99 -10.48
CA VAL A 29 -9.24 -14.14 -10.69
C VAL A 29 -9.85 -14.50 -12.02
N ASN A 30 -11.16 -14.56 -12.08
CA ASN A 30 -11.88 -14.71 -13.35
C ASN A 30 -11.69 -13.44 -14.21
N ILE A 31 -10.73 -13.52 -15.14
CA ILE A 31 -10.33 -12.44 -16.04
C ILE A 31 -11.51 -12.00 -16.92
N SER A 32 -12.37 -12.93 -17.33
CA SER A 32 -13.49 -12.63 -18.23
C SER A 32 -14.47 -11.61 -17.62
N ILE A 33 -14.72 -11.69 -16.31
CA ILE A 33 -15.58 -10.72 -15.60
C ILE A 33 -14.91 -9.34 -15.58
N VAL A 34 -13.59 -9.26 -15.34
CA VAL A 34 -12.85 -7.99 -15.34
C VAL A 34 -12.96 -7.34 -16.71
N ASN A 35 -12.65 -8.08 -17.77
CA ASN A 35 -12.67 -7.56 -19.14
C ASN A 35 -14.09 -7.17 -19.60
N LYS A 36 -15.12 -7.91 -19.18
CA LYS A 36 -16.52 -7.55 -19.44
C LYS A 36 -16.88 -6.19 -18.84
N ILE A 37 -16.50 -5.95 -17.57
CA ILE A 37 -16.77 -4.67 -16.88
C ILE A 37 -16.01 -3.53 -17.56
N ILE A 38 -14.71 -3.72 -17.86
CA ILE A 38 -13.91 -2.71 -18.55
C ILE A 38 -14.53 -2.31 -19.89
N ARG A 39 -14.90 -3.31 -20.71
CA ARG A 39 -15.52 -3.07 -22.02
C ARG A 39 -16.84 -2.32 -21.88
N ASP A 40 -17.70 -2.73 -20.93
CA ASP A 40 -19.00 -2.08 -20.69
C ASP A 40 -18.78 -0.59 -20.26
N VAL A 41 -17.83 -0.31 -19.36
CA VAL A 41 -17.51 1.07 -18.95
C VAL A 41 -16.88 1.87 -20.10
N LYS A 42 -16.03 1.26 -20.94
CA LYS A 42 -15.41 1.92 -22.09
C LYS A 42 -16.48 2.41 -23.10
N ILE A 43 -17.56 1.63 -23.28
CA ILE A 43 -18.67 1.94 -24.21
C ILE A 43 -19.72 2.83 -23.53
N ASN A 44 -20.29 2.38 -22.42
CA ASN A 44 -21.47 2.95 -21.78
C ASN A 44 -21.19 3.98 -20.68
N LYS A 45 -19.90 4.31 -20.46
CA LYS A 45 -19.43 5.38 -19.57
C LYS A 45 -20.07 5.33 -18.18
N ASN A 46 -20.56 6.49 -17.69
CA ASN A 46 -21.20 6.61 -16.36
C ASN A 46 -22.40 5.69 -16.15
N LYS A 47 -23.15 5.34 -17.21
CA LYS A 47 -24.28 4.40 -17.09
C LYS A 47 -23.79 3.03 -16.62
N ALA A 48 -22.69 2.52 -17.21
CA ALA A 48 -22.10 1.25 -16.80
C ALA A 48 -21.49 1.34 -15.39
N VAL A 49 -20.77 2.40 -15.07
CA VAL A 49 -20.20 2.58 -13.71
C VAL A 49 -21.32 2.51 -12.67
N LEU A 50 -22.42 3.26 -12.87
CA LEU A 50 -23.54 3.28 -11.95
C LEU A 50 -24.24 1.92 -11.85
N LYS A 51 -24.41 1.20 -12.97
CA LYS A 51 -24.94 -0.16 -13.01
C LYS A 51 -24.15 -1.11 -12.10
N TYR A 52 -22.83 -1.09 -12.18
CA TYR A 52 -21.97 -1.94 -11.36
C TYR A 52 -21.89 -1.48 -9.91
N GLU A 53 -21.89 -0.17 -9.64
CA GLU A 53 -22.01 0.35 -8.28
C GLU A 53 -23.32 -0.04 -7.59
N LYS A 54 -24.44 -0.01 -8.30
CA LYS A 54 -25.73 -0.53 -7.80
C LYS A 54 -25.63 -2.02 -7.47
N LYS A 55 -25.02 -2.80 -8.37
CA LYS A 55 -24.92 -4.26 -8.23
C LYS A 55 -24.02 -4.69 -7.08
N PHE A 56 -22.85 -4.05 -6.91
CA PHE A 56 -21.81 -4.52 -5.98
C PHE A 56 -21.77 -3.75 -4.65
N SER A 57 -22.21 -2.50 -4.65
CA SER A 57 -22.07 -1.59 -3.50
C SER A 57 -23.39 -0.95 -3.09
N GLN A 58 -24.52 -1.30 -3.72
CA GLN A 58 -25.83 -0.68 -3.51
C GLN A 58 -25.79 0.86 -3.58
N ASN A 59 -24.88 1.38 -4.41
CA ASN A 59 -24.64 2.81 -4.54
C ASN A 59 -25.34 3.37 -5.77
N ASN A 60 -26.24 4.33 -5.54
CA ASN A 60 -27.06 4.97 -6.58
C ASN A 60 -26.52 6.34 -7.01
N GLN A 61 -25.43 6.82 -6.43
CA GLN A 61 -24.90 8.15 -6.69
C GLN A 61 -23.37 8.12 -6.73
N LEU A 62 -22.79 8.43 -7.90
CA LEU A 62 -21.33 8.38 -8.07
C LEU A 62 -20.61 9.54 -7.39
N GLN A 63 -21.22 10.72 -7.36
CA GLN A 63 -20.61 11.89 -6.71
C GLN A 63 -21.43 12.31 -5.48
N PRO A 64 -20.81 12.43 -4.30
CA PRO A 64 -21.49 12.95 -3.12
C PRO A 64 -21.69 14.45 -3.25
N SER A 65 -22.82 14.98 -2.74
CA SER A 65 -22.99 16.43 -2.64
C SER A 65 -22.04 17.05 -1.63
N LYS A 66 -21.74 18.36 -1.82
CA LYS A 66 -20.88 19.12 -0.87
C LYS A 66 -21.44 19.09 0.56
N GLU A 67 -22.77 19.12 0.71
CA GLU A 67 -23.44 19.03 2.02
C GLU A 67 -23.19 17.67 2.69
N LYS A 68 -23.32 16.56 1.96
CA LYS A 68 -23.03 15.21 2.47
C LYS A 68 -21.58 15.09 2.90
N ILE A 69 -20.64 15.63 2.11
CA ILE A 69 -19.21 15.67 2.45
C ILE A 69 -18.99 16.47 3.75
N ASN A 70 -19.53 17.68 3.83
CA ASN A 70 -19.36 18.53 5.00
C ASN A 70 -20.00 17.92 6.27
N LYS A 71 -21.19 17.33 6.15
CA LYS A 71 -21.85 16.62 7.25
C LYS A 71 -20.99 15.46 7.78
N ALA A 72 -20.46 14.64 6.87
CA ALA A 72 -19.58 13.53 7.23
C ALA A 72 -18.29 14.01 7.90
N ILE A 73 -17.66 15.09 7.40
CA ILE A 73 -16.47 15.67 8.03
C ILE A 73 -16.75 16.24 9.42
N LYS A 74 -17.93 16.86 9.63
CA LYS A 74 -18.32 17.39 10.95
C LYS A 74 -18.43 16.28 11.99
N SER A 75 -18.93 15.10 11.63
CA SER A 75 -19.07 13.94 12.55
C SER A 75 -17.76 13.25 12.90
N LEU A 76 -16.64 13.60 12.26
CA LEU A 76 -15.35 12.97 12.52
C LEU A 76 -14.78 13.40 13.86
N ASP A 77 -14.36 12.42 14.66
CA ASP A 77 -13.71 12.65 15.96
C ASP A 77 -12.48 13.58 15.81
N ILE A 78 -12.33 14.50 16.77
CA ILE A 78 -11.25 15.47 16.79
C ILE A 78 -9.86 14.81 16.92
N LYS A 79 -9.76 13.68 17.62
CA LYS A 79 -8.50 12.93 17.76
C LYS A 79 -8.08 12.36 16.40
N VAL A 80 -9.05 11.87 15.60
CA VAL A 80 -8.78 11.36 14.25
C VAL A 80 -8.36 12.49 13.32
N LYS A 81 -9.01 13.67 13.40
CA LYS A 81 -8.58 14.86 12.64
C LYS A 81 -7.13 15.24 12.96
N LYS A 82 -6.77 15.32 14.26
CA LYS A 82 -5.40 15.62 14.70
C LYS A 82 -4.38 14.57 14.20
N ALA A 83 -4.74 13.28 14.22
CA ALA A 83 -3.89 12.22 13.71
C ALA A 83 -3.65 12.33 12.19
N ILE A 84 -4.69 12.66 11.42
CA ILE A 84 -4.57 12.92 9.97
C ILE A 84 -3.70 14.14 9.72
N ASP A 85 -3.87 15.22 10.49
CA ASP A 85 -3.06 16.44 10.37
C ASP A 85 -1.60 16.18 10.68
N PHE A 86 -1.32 15.41 11.70
CA PHE A 86 0.03 15.00 12.06
C PHE A 86 0.67 14.16 10.96
N ALA A 87 -0.05 13.14 10.45
CA ALA A 87 0.42 12.30 9.35
C ALA A 87 0.68 13.13 8.06
N TYR A 88 -0.26 14.01 7.70
CA TYR A 88 -0.10 14.93 6.57
C TYR A 88 1.19 15.71 6.64
N ASN A 89 1.47 16.34 7.79
CA ASN A 89 2.65 17.18 7.95
C ASN A 89 3.97 16.39 7.83
N ARG A 90 4.01 15.16 8.37
CA ARG A 90 5.18 14.29 8.28
C ARG A 90 5.42 13.82 6.84
N ILE A 91 4.39 13.34 6.16
CA ILE A 91 4.46 12.87 4.77
C ILE A 91 4.85 14.03 3.86
N TYR A 92 4.23 15.19 4.04
CA TYR A 92 4.55 16.40 3.26
C TYR A 92 6.02 16.82 3.45
N LYS A 93 6.50 16.86 4.71
CA LYS A 93 7.90 17.19 5.03
C LYS A 93 8.88 16.23 4.36
N PHE A 94 8.60 14.93 4.37
CA PHE A 94 9.44 13.93 3.73
C PHE A 94 9.48 14.12 2.21
N HIS A 95 8.33 14.11 1.55
CA HIS A 95 8.26 14.19 0.09
C HIS A 95 8.71 15.56 -0.46
N SER A 96 8.57 16.65 0.30
CA SER A 96 9.08 17.97 -0.11
C SER A 96 10.61 18.00 -0.26
N LYS A 97 11.33 17.03 0.31
CA LYS A 97 12.78 16.88 0.15
C LYS A 97 13.18 16.08 -1.09
N GLN A 98 12.25 15.36 -1.70
CA GLN A 98 12.46 14.55 -2.91
C GLN A 98 12.32 15.42 -4.17
N LYS A 99 13.12 16.50 -4.25
CA LYS A 99 13.10 17.39 -5.41
C LYS A 99 13.80 16.73 -6.58
N VAL A 100 13.13 16.67 -7.72
CA VAL A 100 13.73 16.25 -8.98
C VAL A 100 14.43 17.46 -9.60
N GLN A 101 15.69 17.29 -10.01
CA GLN A 101 16.46 18.34 -10.64
C GLN A 101 16.41 18.19 -12.17
N ASN A 102 16.24 19.30 -12.86
CA ASN A 102 16.41 19.35 -14.31
C ASN A 102 17.91 19.33 -14.63
N LEU A 103 18.27 18.70 -15.74
CA LEU A 103 19.61 18.70 -16.26
C LEU A 103 19.69 19.62 -17.48
N SER A 104 20.75 20.43 -17.57
CA SER A 104 21.06 21.22 -18.77
C SER A 104 22.58 21.38 -18.86
N PHE A 105 23.16 21.00 -20.00
CA PHE A 105 24.59 21.17 -20.28
C PHE A 105 24.82 21.33 -21.79
N LYS A 106 26.03 21.79 -22.15
CA LYS A 106 26.50 21.78 -23.53
C LYS A 106 27.55 20.70 -23.70
N ASP A 107 27.49 19.97 -24.81
CA ASP A 107 28.54 19.01 -25.18
C ASP A 107 29.75 19.73 -25.84
N ASN A 108 30.76 18.94 -26.20
CA ASN A 108 32.00 19.44 -26.84
C ASN A 108 31.75 20.02 -28.25
N LEU A 109 30.58 19.80 -28.83
CA LEU A 109 30.16 20.35 -30.13
C LEU A 109 29.21 21.55 -29.98
N ASN A 110 29.09 22.11 -28.77
CA ASN A 110 28.15 23.19 -28.43
C ASN A 110 26.66 22.85 -28.55
N ASN A 111 26.29 21.57 -28.68
CA ASN A 111 24.89 21.18 -28.63
C ASN A 111 24.38 21.35 -27.19
N LYS A 112 23.22 21.99 -27.02
CA LYS A 112 22.54 22.11 -25.74
C LYS A 112 21.67 20.90 -25.48
N LEU A 113 21.97 20.14 -24.44
CA LEU A 113 21.23 18.97 -23.98
C LEU A 113 20.48 19.30 -22.71
N GLU A 114 19.16 19.05 -22.69
CA GLU A 114 18.30 19.35 -21.54
C GLU A 114 17.39 18.16 -21.22
N TYR A 115 17.27 17.87 -19.92
CA TYR A 115 16.28 16.95 -19.37
C TYR A 115 15.38 17.71 -18.42
N LYS A 116 14.09 17.84 -18.77
CA LYS A 116 13.10 18.58 -17.97
C LYS A 116 12.07 17.66 -17.37
N HIS A 117 11.87 17.76 -16.08
CA HIS A 117 10.78 17.08 -15.37
C HIS A 117 9.54 18.00 -15.40
N VAL A 118 8.47 17.51 -15.98
CA VAL A 118 7.17 18.21 -16.02
C VAL A 118 6.11 17.38 -15.30
N PRO A 119 5.20 18.01 -14.54
CA PRO A 119 4.09 17.30 -13.92
C PRO A 119 3.13 16.75 -14.98
N ILE A 120 2.60 15.55 -14.76
CA ILE A 120 1.43 15.06 -15.51
C ILE A 120 0.23 15.95 -15.22
N GLN A 121 -0.74 15.99 -16.16
CA GLN A 121 -1.89 16.90 -16.02
C GLN A 121 -2.87 16.42 -14.95
N SER A 122 -3.06 15.09 -14.84
CA SER A 122 -4.07 14.50 -13.96
C SER A 122 -3.66 13.18 -13.38
N VAL A 123 -4.13 12.89 -12.16
CA VAL A 123 -3.97 11.60 -11.49
C VAL A 123 -5.27 11.13 -10.88
N GLY A 124 -5.61 9.87 -11.11
CA GLY A 124 -6.70 9.16 -10.45
C GLY A 124 -6.18 8.38 -9.26
N ILE A 125 -6.68 8.65 -8.08
CA ILE A 125 -6.27 7.95 -6.86
C ILE A 125 -7.38 7.00 -6.44
N TYR A 126 -7.10 5.71 -6.48
CA TYR A 126 -7.98 4.71 -5.91
C TYR A 126 -7.65 4.50 -4.43
N VAL A 127 -8.63 4.70 -3.56
CA VAL A 127 -8.47 4.53 -2.11
C VAL A 127 -9.47 3.51 -1.61
N PRO A 128 -9.03 2.42 -0.94
CA PRO A 128 -9.94 1.51 -0.24
C PRO A 128 -10.84 2.25 0.74
N ALA A 129 -12.05 1.74 0.99
CA ALA A 129 -13.14 2.48 1.65
C ALA A 129 -12.76 3.20 2.96
N ASN A 130 -11.82 2.67 3.74
CA ASN A 130 -11.51 3.12 5.10
C ASN A 130 -10.04 3.47 5.34
N LEU A 131 -9.28 3.84 4.30
CA LEU A 131 -7.84 4.07 4.42
C LEU A 131 -7.45 5.53 4.10
N PRO A 132 -7.63 6.49 5.04
CA PRO A 132 -7.21 7.88 4.84
C PRO A 132 -5.69 8.01 4.64
N SER A 133 -4.88 7.11 5.24
CA SER A 133 -3.44 7.05 5.03
C SER A 133 -3.07 6.80 3.58
N THR A 134 -3.77 5.89 2.90
CA THR A 134 -3.58 5.64 1.47
C THR A 134 -3.79 6.90 0.63
N LEU A 135 -4.82 7.69 0.97
CA LEU A 135 -5.05 8.97 0.28
C LEU A 135 -3.89 9.92 0.51
N LEU A 136 -3.43 10.08 1.75
CA LEU A 136 -2.30 10.97 2.08
C LEU A 136 -1.02 10.54 1.33
N MET A 137 -0.70 9.25 1.34
CA MET A 137 0.51 8.70 0.73
C MET A 137 0.56 8.88 -0.79
N ASN A 138 -0.59 8.92 -1.47
CA ASN A 138 -0.67 9.10 -2.92
C ASN A 138 -0.88 10.57 -3.32
N ALA A 139 -1.74 11.29 -2.61
CA ALA A 139 -2.13 12.64 -3.02
C ALA A 139 -1.13 13.73 -2.61
N ILE A 140 -0.38 13.54 -1.51
CA ILE A 140 0.64 14.51 -1.10
C ILE A 140 1.79 14.56 -2.10
N PRO A 141 2.39 13.44 -2.55
CA PRO A 141 3.37 13.46 -3.64
C PRO A 141 2.84 14.09 -4.93
N ALA A 142 1.61 13.77 -5.32
CA ALA A 142 0.97 14.37 -6.49
C ALA A 142 0.86 15.91 -6.37
N LYS A 143 0.48 16.40 -5.18
CA LYS A 143 0.40 17.85 -4.89
C LYS A 143 1.79 18.51 -4.93
N ILE A 144 2.81 17.87 -4.35
CA ILE A 144 4.19 18.37 -4.36
C ILE A 144 4.74 18.38 -5.78
N ALA A 145 4.43 17.36 -6.59
CA ALA A 145 4.76 17.30 -8.01
C ALA A 145 3.95 18.30 -8.87
N LYS A 146 3.06 19.09 -8.28
CA LYS A 146 2.23 20.11 -8.95
C LYS A 146 1.27 19.54 -10.00
N VAL A 147 0.78 18.30 -9.79
CA VAL A 147 -0.30 17.74 -10.62
C VAL A 147 -1.55 18.62 -10.48
N LYS A 148 -2.08 19.10 -11.62
CA LYS A 148 -3.16 20.10 -11.61
C LYS A 148 -4.50 19.51 -11.21
N ARG A 149 -4.81 18.26 -11.64
CA ARG A 149 -6.09 17.61 -11.42
C ARG A 149 -5.89 16.31 -10.66
N ILE A 150 -6.52 16.18 -9.50
CA ILE A 150 -6.51 14.96 -8.68
C ILE A 150 -7.95 14.47 -8.55
N VAL A 151 -8.21 13.25 -9.01
CA VAL A 151 -9.52 12.59 -8.96
C VAL A 151 -9.47 11.47 -7.94
N LEU A 152 -10.33 11.50 -6.94
CA LEU A 152 -10.44 10.47 -5.91
C LEU A 152 -11.56 9.50 -6.24
N ALA A 153 -11.24 8.20 -6.32
CA ALA A 153 -12.17 7.10 -6.32
C ALA A 153 -12.12 6.39 -4.97
N ASN A 154 -13.20 6.51 -4.18
CA ASN A 154 -13.30 5.90 -2.85
C ASN A 154 -14.67 5.24 -2.68
N PRO A 155 -14.76 3.90 -2.60
CA PRO A 155 -16.02 3.21 -2.40
C PRO A 155 -16.62 3.52 -1.04
N LYS A 156 -17.94 3.45 -0.94
CA LYS A 156 -18.64 3.50 0.34
C LYS A 156 -18.32 2.28 1.19
N LEU A 157 -18.29 2.45 2.50
CA LEU A 157 -18.23 1.38 3.47
C LEU A 157 -19.60 1.25 4.13
N ASN A 158 -20.24 0.08 4.01
CA ASN A 158 -21.58 -0.16 4.54
C ASN A 158 -22.60 0.95 4.15
N GLY A 159 -22.59 1.35 2.88
CA GLY A 159 -23.48 2.39 2.36
C GLY A 159 -23.09 3.84 2.72
N SER A 160 -22.08 4.06 3.57
CA SER A 160 -21.68 5.36 4.06
C SER A 160 -20.32 5.80 3.51
N LEU A 161 -20.15 7.13 3.40
CA LEU A 161 -18.86 7.76 3.09
C LEU A 161 -17.95 7.70 4.33
N ASN A 162 -16.67 7.47 4.12
CA ASN A 162 -15.71 7.50 5.22
C ASN A 162 -15.31 8.95 5.57
N PRO A 163 -15.68 9.45 6.77
CA PRO A 163 -15.40 10.85 7.16
C PRO A 163 -13.90 11.16 7.19
N ALA A 164 -13.06 10.19 7.56
CA ALA A 164 -11.61 10.39 7.65
C ALA A 164 -10.96 10.54 6.26
N VAL A 165 -11.41 9.76 5.27
CA VAL A 165 -10.96 9.91 3.87
C VAL A 165 -11.40 11.26 3.31
N LEU A 166 -12.66 11.67 3.59
CA LEU A 166 -13.18 12.97 3.13
C LEU A 166 -12.45 14.15 3.80
N TYR A 167 -12.12 14.04 5.08
CA TYR A 167 -11.32 15.06 5.78
C TYR A 167 -9.92 15.19 5.18
N ALA A 168 -9.24 14.07 4.92
CA ALA A 168 -7.94 14.06 4.25
C ALA A 168 -8.03 14.67 2.83
N ALA A 169 -9.07 14.32 2.05
CA ALA A 169 -9.30 14.90 0.72
C ALA A 169 -9.49 16.42 0.77
N LYS A 170 -10.29 16.91 1.73
CA LYS A 170 -10.49 18.36 1.95
C LYS A 170 -9.18 19.05 2.33
N LYS A 171 -8.37 18.48 3.21
CA LYS A 171 -7.08 19.04 3.65
C LYS A 171 -6.08 19.15 2.50
N ILE A 172 -6.07 18.20 1.58
CA ILE A 172 -5.21 18.21 0.39
C ILE A 172 -5.74 19.21 -0.66
N GLY A 173 -7.06 19.46 -0.67
CA GLY A 173 -7.73 20.32 -1.64
C GLY A 173 -8.31 19.58 -2.84
N ILE A 174 -8.61 18.28 -2.69
CA ILE A 174 -9.22 17.47 -3.76
C ILE A 174 -10.69 17.86 -3.92
N LYS A 175 -11.08 18.21 -5.15
CA LYS A 175 -12.44 18.66 -5.49
C LYS A 175 -13.27 17.57 -6.16
N GLU A 176 -12.63 16.66 -6.90
CA GLU A 176 -13.30 15.61 -7.66
C GLU A 176 -13.28 14.30 -6.84
N ILE A 177 -14.40 13.98 -6.21
CA ILE A 177 -14.57 12.80 -5.36
C ILE A 177 -15.69 11.93 -5.92
N PHE A 178 -15.38 10.67 -6.20
CA PHE A 178 -16.31 9.69 -6.72
C PHE A 178 -16.45 8.50 -5.77
N ASN A 179 -17.70 8.17 -5.47
CA ASN A 179 -18.08 6.99 -4.68
C ASN A 179 -18.13 5.77 -5.59
N MET A 180 -17.01 5.22 -5.91
CA MET A 180 -16.91 4.05 -6.77
C MET A 180 -15.74 3.16 -6.35
N GLY A 181 -15.93 1.84 -6.53
CA GLY A 181 -14.96 0.82 -6.13
C GLY A 181 -14.70 -0.21 -7.22
N GLY A 182 -13.81 -1.16 -6.93
CA GLY A 182 -13.56 -2.31 -7.80
C GLY A 182 -13.09 -1.98 -9.22
N VAL A 183 -13.39 -2.91 -10.12
CA VAL A 183 -13.02 -2.83 -11.54
C VAL A 183 -13.62 -1.60 -12.22
N GLN A 184 -14.90 -1.31 -11.96
CA GLN A 184 -15.59 -0.19 -12.57
C GLN A 184 -15.02 1.17 -12.17
N ALA A 185 -14.41 1.29 -10.97
CA ALA A 185 -13.73 2.51 -10.55
C ALA A 185 -12.45 2.72 -11.37
N ILE A 186 -11.62 1.69 -11.53
CA ILE A 186 -10.40 1.75 -12.35
C ILE A 186 -10.74 2.08 -13.79
N SER A 187 -11.75 1.38 -14.36
CA SER A 187 -12.23 1.64 -15.71
C SER A 187 -12.79 3.07 -15.87
N SER A 188 -13.49 3.59 -14.84
CA SER A 188 -13.97 4.97 -14.85
C SER A 188 -12.83 5.97 -14.86
N LEU A 189 -11.81 5.78 -14.02
CA LEU A 189 -10.63 6.67 -14.00
C LEU A 189 -9.94 6.70 -15.37
N ALA A 190 -9.80 5.55 -16.04
CA ALA A 190 -9.17 5.44 -17.36
C ALA A 190 -10.03 6.05 -18.48
N TYR A 191 -11.30 5.66 -18.58
CA TYR A 191 -12.11 5.90 -19.79
C TYR A 191 -13.23 6.94 -19.65
N VAL A 192 -13.59 7.31 -18.42
CA VAL A 192 -14.63 8.32 -18.14
C VAL A 192 -14.00 9.59 -17.63
N GLN A 193 -13.18 9.48 -16.58
CA GLN A 193 -12.46 10.61 -16.01
C GLN A 193 -11.20 10.97 -16.83
N LYS A 194 -10.68 10.03 -17.62
CA LYS A 194 -9.53 10.19 -18.53
C LYS A 194 -8.34 10.83 -17.82
N VAL A 195 -7.91 10.21 -16.73
CA VAL A 195 -6.70 10.64 -16.02
C VAL A 195 -5.44 10.10 -16.72
N ASP A 196 -4.31 10.80 -16.58
CA ASP A 196 -3.05 10.37 -17.21
C ASP A 196 -2.42 9.19 -16.48
N LYS A 197 -2.64 9.09 -15.16
CA LYS A 197 -2.08 8.02 -14.33
C LYS A 197 -3.06 7.61 -13.23
N ILE A 198 -3.13 6.30 -12.95
CA ILE A 198 -3.90 5.75 -11.82
C ILE A 198 -2.93 5.21 -10.78
N VAL A 199 -3.12 5.62 -9.53
CA VAL A 199 -2.33 5.23 -8.36
C VAL A 199 -3.22 4.72 -7.22
N GLY A 200 -2.61 4.10 -6.23
CA GLY A 200 -3.27 3.62 -5.02
C GLY A 200 -3.56 2.11 -5.02
N PRO A 201 -3.52 1.46 -3.85
CA PRO A 201 -3.66 0.01 -3.69
C PRO A 201 -5.11 -0.45 -3.89
N GLY A 202 -5.30 -1.73 -4.15
CA GLY A 202 -6.61 -2.34 -4.25
C GLY A 202 -6.54 -3.86 -4.11
N ASN A 203 -7.71 -4.49 -4.05
CA ASN A 203 -7.79 -5.94 -4.04
C ASN A 203 -7.38 -6.54 -5.40
N ILE A 204 -7.36 -7.86 -5.46
CA ILE A 204 -6.95 -8.62 -6.65
C ILE A 204 -7.72 -8.24 -7.94
N TYR A 205 -9.01 -7.86 -7.83
CA TYR A 205 -9.82 -7.39 -8.97
C TYR A 205 -9.39 -6.00 -9.44
N VAL A 206 -9.08 -5.11 -8.51
CA VAL A 206 -8.53 -3.76 -8.79
C VAL A 206 -7.16 -3.88 -9.45
N ALA A 207 -6.29 -4.73 -8.91
CA ALA A 207 -4.97 -4.99 -9.47
C ALA A 207 -5.08 -5.55 -10.90
N LYS A 208 -5.98 -6.52 -11.11
CA LYS A 208 -6.22 -7.07 -12.43
C LYS A 208 -6.76 -6.01 -13.39
N ALA A 209 -7.71 -5.18 -12.96
CA ALA A 209 -8.22 -4.08 -13.76
C ALA A 209 -7.12 -3.08 -14.15
N LYS A 210 -6.23 -2.73 -13.23
CA LYS A 210 -5.06 -1.88 -13.52
C LYS A 210 -4.18 -2.48 -14.62
N ARG A 211 -3.92 -3.79 -14.57
CA ARG A 211 -3.13 -4.49 -15.61
C ARG A 211 -3.80 -4.44 -16.98
N GLU A 212 -5.12 -4.60 -17.02
CA GLU A 212 -5.87 -4.61 -18.28
C GLU A 212 -6.00 -3.21 -18.92
N VAL A 213 -5.94 -2.13 -18.14
CA VAL A 213 -5.98 -0.75 -18.66
C VAL A 213 -4.59 -0.14 -18.85
N PHE A 214 -3.52 -0.88 -18.49
CA PHE A 214 -2.16 -0.43 -18.73
C PHE A 214 -1.89 -0.29 -20.23
N GLY A 215 -1.30 0.83 -20.61
CA GLY A 215 -1.13 1.21 -22.03
C GLY A 215 -2.17 2.24 -22.49
N ASP A 216 -3.43 2.14 -22.02
CA ASP A 216 -4.45 3.19 -22.23
C ASP A 216 -4.31 4.32 -21.20
N VAL A 217 -3.76 4.03 -20.02
CA VAL A 217 -3.50 4.97 -18.92
C VAL A 217 -2.24 4.54 -18.16
N GLY A 218 -1.47 5.49 -17.64
CA GLY A 218 -0.31 5.19 -16.80
C GLY A 218 -0.72 4.50 -15.48
N ILE A 219 0.02 3.47 -15.07
CA ILE A 219 -0.20 2.75 -13.80
C ILE A 219 1.10 2.78 -13.00
N GLU A 220 1.01 3.03 -11.68
CA GLU A 220 2.20 3.09 -10.83
C GLU A 220 2.77 1.71 -10.52
N SER A 221 1.90 0.74 -10.24
CA SER A 221 2.27 -0.62 -9.88
C SER A 221 1.24 -1.60 -10.42
N MET A 222 1.71 -2.65 -11.06
CA MET A 222 0.88 -3.71 -11.64
C MET A 222 0.74 -4.93 -10.75
N VAL A 223 1.52 -5.02 -9.67
CA VAL A 223 1.52 -6.17 -8.77
C VAL A 223 0.85 -5.78 -7.46
N ALA A 224 -0.35 -6.31 -7.23
CA ALA A 224 -0.92 -6.36 -5.91
C ALA A 224 -0.60 -7.72 -5.32
N GLY A 225 0.45 -7.80 -4.56
CA GLY A 225 0.69 -8.88 -3.61
C GLY A 225 0.03 -8.57 -2.26
N PRO A 226 -0.05 -9.53 -1.36
CA PRO A 226 -0.34 -9.23 0.04
C PRO A 226 0.80 -8.37 0.60
N SER A 227 0.47 -7.31 1.34
CA SER A 227 1.47 -6.43 1.94
C SER A 227 2.42 -7.21 2.86
N GLU A 228 3.70 -6.88 2.78
CA GLU A 228 4.77 -7.59 3.47
C GLU A 228 5.56 -6.65 4.37
N ILE A 229 5.99 -7.14 5.52
CA ILE A 229 7.01 -6.51 6.36
C ILE A 229 8.08 -7.51 6.76
N CYS A 230 9.32 -7.11 6.63
CA CYS A 230 10.50 -7.81 7.13
C CYS A 230 11.20 -6.93 8.15
N VAL A 231 11.19 -7.34 9.41
CA VAL A 231 11.88 -6.65 10.50
C VAL A 231 13.15 -7.40 10.83
N VAL A 232 14.30 -6.72 10.74
CA VAL A 232 15.58 -7.23 11.24
C VAL A 232 15.83 -6.61 12.59
N ALA A 233 16.05 -7.42 13.62
CA ALA A 233 16.19 -6.94 14.98
C ALA A 233 17.31 -7.69 15.74
N ASP A 234 17.95 -6.99 16.67
CA ASP A 234 19.00 -7.52 17.53
C ASP A 234 18.65 -7.42 19.02
N LYS A 235 19.55 -7.81 19.89
CA LYS A 235 19.39 -7.76 21.36
C LYS A 235 19.19 -6.36 21.95
N TYR A 236 19.51 -5.31 21.18
CA TYR A 236 19.35 -3.91 21.61
C TYR A 236 18.01 -3.32 21.18
N THR A 237 17.26 -4.04 20.38
CA THR A 237 15.98 -3.56 19.82
C THR A 237 14.86 -3.64 20.85
N ASN A 238 14.02 -2.62 20.89
CA ASN A 238 12.84 -2.63 21.74
C ASN A 238 11.82 -3.66 21.22
N VAL A 239 11.45 -4.61 22.07
CA VAL A 239 10.50 -5.69 21.76
C VAL A 239 9.12 -5.14 21.36
N ASN A 240 8.69 -4.01 21.94
CA ASN A 240 7.40 -3.39 21.60
C ASN A 240 7.40 -2.88 20.16
N ASP A 241 8.49 -2.25 19.69
CA ASP A 241 8.57 -1.70 18.34
C ASP A 241 8.48 -2.83 17.31
N VAL A 242 9.30 -3.87 17.45
CA VAL A 242 9.26 -5.06 16.59
C VAL A 242 7.87 -5.69 16.56
N THR A 243 7.27 -5.86 17.73
CA THR A 243 5.98 -6.52 17.84
C THR A 243 4.87 -5.68 17.22
N THR A 244 4.91 -4.35 17.41
CA THR A 244 3.93 -3.41 16.84
C THR A 244 4.02 -3.40 15.33
N SER A 245 5.20 -3.38 14.74
CA SER A 245 5.40 -3.46 13.28
C SER A 245 4.82 -4.75 12.70
N LEU A 246 5.12 -5.90 13.32
CA LEU A 246 4.60 -7.19 12.87
C LEU A 246 3.08 -7.31 12.99
N VAL A 247 2.50 -6.88 14.14
CA VAL A 247 1.05 -6.94 14.37
C VAL A 247 0.31 -5.91 13.53
N GLY A 248 0.85 -4.69 13.38
CA GLY A 248 0.31 -3.65 12.54
C GLY A 248 0.18 -4.13 11.09
N GLN A 249 1.18 -4.83 10.55
CA GLN A 249 1.08 -5.44 9.22
C GLN A 249 0.09 -6.59 9.19
N ALA A 250 0.06 -7.44 10.22
CA ALA A 250 -0.82 -8.62 10.27
C ALA A 250 -2.30 -8.26 10.28
N GLU A 251 -2.69 -7.11 10.84
CA GLU A 251 -4.08 -6.68 10.88
C GLU A 251 -4.60 -6.06 9.56
N HIS A 252 -3.70 -5.79 8.59
CA HIS A 252 -4.08 -5.26 7.29
C HIS A 252 -4.92 -6.25 6.48
N ASP A 253 -4.43 -7.50 6.34
CA ASP A 253 -5.12 -8.56 5.58
C ASP A 253 -4.73 -9.95 6.08
N ILE A 254 -5.62 -10.93 5.91
CA ILE A 254 -5.37 -12.34 6.26
C ILE A 254 -4.20 -12.97 5.50
N ASN A 255 -3.82 -12.40 4.38
CA ASN A 255 -2.70 -12.85 3.54
C ASN A 255 -1.42 -12.03 3.79
N SER A 256 -1.45 -10.98 4.63
CA SER A 256 -0.25 -10.19 4.95
C SER A 256 0.89 -11.06 5.45
N GLN A 257 2.12 -10.74 5.02
CA GLN A 257 3.33 -11.44 5.46
C GLN A 257 4.04 -10.63 6.54
N CYS A 258 4.38 -11.30 7.65
CA CYS A 258 5.05 -10.69 8.79
C CYS A 258 6.30 -11.51 9.13
N ILE A 259 7.47 -10.95 8.83
CA ILE A 259 8.74 -11.64 8.91
C ILE A 259 9.64 -10.95 9.94
N LEU A 260 10.18 -11.72 10.88
CA LEU A 260 11.23 -11.28 11.78
C LEU A 260 12.52 -12.05 11.49
N ILE A 261 13.61 -11.34 11.28
CA ILE A 261 14.96 -11.92 11.18
C ILE A 261 15.76 -11.51 12.40
N THR A 262 16.32 -12.45 13.13
CA THR A 262 17.15 -12.14 14.31
C THR A 262 18.15 -13.24 14.65
N LYS A 263 19.24 -12.84 15.29
CA LYS A 263 20.23 -13.74 15.91
C LYS A 263 19.86 -14.10 17.35
N ASP A 264 18.97 -13.31 17.99
CA ASP A 264 18.70 -13.40 19.42
C ASP A 264 17.50 -14.30 19.75
N LYS A 265 17.75 -15.39 20.45
CA LYS A 265 16.72 -16.34 20.92
C LYS A 265 15.78 -15.71 21.97
N ASN A 266 16.29 -14.82 22.82
CA ASN A 266 15.51 -14.17 23.86
C ASN A 266 14.51 -13.20 23.25
N LEU A 267 14.93 -12.43 22.23
CA LEU A 267 14.04 -11.57 21.46
C LEU A 267 12.90 -12.37 20.82
N ILE A 268 13.19 -13.54 20.23
CA ILE A 268 12.16 -14.43 19.65
C ILE A 268 11.09 -14.77 20.67
N ASN A 269 11.49 -15.18 21.86
CA ASN A 269 10.56 -15.58 22.92
C ASN A 269 9.73 -14.38 23.41
N SER A 270 10.37 -13.25 23.61
CA SER A 270 9.73 -12.00 24.06
C SER A 270 8.70 -11.49 23.04
N VAL A 271 9.04 -11.48 21.74
CA VAL A 271 8.13 -11.09 20.66
C VAL A 271 6.93 -12.02 20.59
N LYS A 272 7.12 -13.35 20.66
CA LYS A 272 6.01 -14.32 20.68
C LYS A 272 5.06 -14.10 21.85
N LYS A 273 5.61 -13.87 23.05
CA LYS A 273 4.81 -13.59 24.27
C LYS A 273 4.02 -12.29 24.11
N LEU A 274 4.66 -11.23 23.59
CA LEU A 274 4.02 -9.94 23.44
C LEU A 274 2.97 -9.94 22.32
N ILE A 275 3.19 -10.61 21.19
CA ILE A 275 2.17 -10.85 20.15
C ILE A 275 0.92 -11.46 20.78
N SER A 276 1.08 -12.52 21.58
CA SER A 276 -0.06 -13.19 22.22
C SER A 276 -0.82 -12.27 23.19
N LYS A 277 -0.12 -11.33 23.83
CA LYS A 277 -0.74 -10.31 24.71
C LYS A 277 -1.52 -9.28 23.89
N ILE A 278 -0.90 -8.70 22.86
CA ILE A 278 -1.51 -7.64 22.03
C ILE A 278 -2.76 -8.16 21.30
N LEU A 279 -2.71 -9.37 20.77
CA LEU A 279 -3.84 -9.99 20.06
C LEU A 279 -5.12 -10.10 20.93
N LYS A 280 -5.01 -10.14 22.26
CA LYS A 280 -6.19 -10.21 23.14
C LYS A 280 -7.04 -8.93 23.07
N SER A 281 -6.42 -7.77 22.89
CA SER A 281 -7.08 -6.44 22.87
C SER A 281 -7.23 -5.84 21.49
N LEU A 282 -6.73 -6.53 20.43
CA LEU A 282 -6.72 -5.97 19.08
C LEU A 282 -8.13 -6.00 18.46
N PRO A 283 -8.67 -4.87 17.95
CA PRO A 283 -9.98 -4.83 17.30
C PRO A 283 -10.11 -5.80 16.12
N ARG A 284 -9.03 -5.95 15.31
CA ARG A 284 -8.97 -6.85 14.15
C ARG A 284 -8.28 -8.19 14.44
N LYS A 285 -8.38 -8.67 15.68
CA LYS A 285 -7.76 -9.92 16.17
C LYS A 285 -7.83 -11.09 15.21
N LYS A 286 -9.03 -11.43 14.70
CA LYS A 286 -9.24 -12.59 13.82
C LYS A 286 -8.41 -12.50 12.52
N ILE A 287 -8.22 -11.31 11.98
CA ILE A 287 -7.42 -11.07 10.78
C ILE A 287 -5.94 -11.25 11.11
N ALA A 288 -5.46 -10.57 12.14
CA ALA A 288 -4.06 -10.64 12.56
C ALA A 288 -3.64 -12.06 12.97
N GLU A 289 -4.47 -12.78 13.72
CA GLU A 289 -4.22 -14.19 14.08
C GLU A 289 -4.07 -15.08 12.86
N LYS A 290 -4.96 -14.93 11.87
CA LYS A 290 -4.93 -15.73 10.63
C LYS A 290 -3.69 -15.41 9.79
N SER A 291 -3.36 -14.13 9.64
CA SER A 291 -2.15 -13.65 8.97
C SER A 291 -0.88 -14.24 9.63
N LEU A 292 -0.70 -14.03 10.92
CA LEU A 292 0.48 -14.49 11.67
C LEU A 292 0.60 -16.03 11.68
N LYS A 293 -0.51 -16.76 11.74
CA LYS A 293 -0.53 -18.24 11.72
C LYS A 293 -0.11 -18.78 10.36
N ASN A 294 -0.64 -18.23 9.29
CA ASN A 294 -0.47 -18.75 7.94
C ASN A 294 0.78 -18.19 7.25
N ASN A 295 1.05 -16.89 7.43
CA ASN A 295 2.05 -16.13 6.68
C ASN A 295 3.12 -15.49 7.58
N GLY A 296 2.98 -15.54 8.92
CA GLY A 296 4.00 -15.08 9.85
C GLY A 296 5.16 -16.07 9.98
N ILE A 297 6.40 -15.58 9.98
CA ILE A 297 7.60 -16.39 10.19
C ILE A 297 8.68 -15.60 10.95
N ILE A 298 9.33 -16.28 11.88
CA ILE A 298 10.54 -15.81 12.55
C ILE A 298 11.72 -16.61 12.01
N ILE A 299 12.70 -15.95 11.45
CA ILE A 299 13.90 -16.59 10.89
C ILE A 299 15.06 -16.34 11.85
N LYS A 300 15.50 -17.40 12.51
CA LYS A 300 16.69 -17.36 13.34
C LYS A 300 17.91 -17.57 12.48
N VAL A 301 18.82 -16.61 12.51
CA VAL A 301 20.11 -16.61 11.82
C VAL A 301 21.26 -16.53 12.83
N TYR A 302 22.50 -16.73 12.40
CA TYR A 302 23.66 -16.81 13.28
C TYR A 302 24.73 -15.74 12.99
N ASN A 303 24.71 -15.13 11.81
CA ASN A 303 25.65 -14.08 11.42
C ASN A 303 25.01 -13.07 10.45
N ASP A 304 25.70 -11.96 10.18
CA ASP A 304 25.20 -10.86 9.35
C ASP A 304 25.09 -11.25 7.87
N GLN A 305 25.97 -12.13 7.37
CA GLN A 305 25.86 -12.61 5.99
C GLN A 305 24.56 -13.40 5.76
N GLN A 306 24.13 -14.18 6.74
CA GLN A 306 22.82 -14.87 6.67
C GLN A 306 21.67 -13.88 6.71
N ILE A 307 21.76 -12.77 7.45
CA ILE A 307 20.74 -11.70 7.41
C ILE A 307 20.61 -11.18 5.98
N VAL A 308 21.74 -10.80 5.34
CA VAL A 308 21.78 -10.29 3.97
C VAL A 308 21.18 -11.31 2.98
N ASN A 309 21.63 -12.56 3.05
CA ASN A 309 21.14 -13.61 2.15
C ASN A 309 19.62 -13.80 2.26
N VAL A 310 19.10 -13.78 3.49
CA VAL A 310 17.65 -13.94 3.74
C VAL A 310 16.88 -12.72 3.24
N ILE A 311 17.36 -11.50 3.46
CA ILE A 311 16.71 -10.29 2.96
C ILE A 311 16.65 -10.31 1.44
N ASN A 312 17.78 -10.59 0.77
CA ASN A 312 17.84 -10.63 -0.69
C ASN A 312 16.98 -11.73 -1.31
N GLU A 313 16.82 -12.87 -0.63
CA GLU A 313 15.92 -13.95 -1.04
C GLU A 313 14.44 -13.57 -0.90
N ILE A 314 14.09 -12.89 0.19
CA ILE A 314 12.71 -12.45 0.44
C ILE A 314 12.33 -11.31 -0.49
N ALA A 315 13.23 -10.36 -0.73
CA ALA A 315 13.00 -9.10 -1.45
C ALA A 315 11.72 -8.39 -0.94
N PRO A 316 11.66 -8.04 0.36
CA PRO A 316 10.41 -7.61 0.99
C PRO A 316 9.97 -6.22 0.52
N GLU A 317 8.65 -6.02 0.41
CA GLU A 317 8.03 -4.70 0.11
C GLU A 317 8.46 -3.64 1.15
N HIS A 318 8.48 -4.00 2.44
CA HIS A 318 8.92 -3.13 3.53
C HIS A 318 10.00 -3.82 4.34
N LEU A 319 11.15 -3.16 4.46
CA LEU A 319 12.26 -3.60 5.28
C LEU A 319 12.52 -2.62 6.42
N GLU A 320 12.46 -3.10 7.66
CA GLU A 320 12.89 -2.37 8.85
C GLU A 320 14.20 -2.94 9.39
N LEU A 321 15.24 -2.12 9.46
CA LEU A 321 16.53 -2.48 10.05
C LEU A 321 16.65 -1.90 11.47
N ASN A 322 16.04 -2.60 12.44
CA ASN A 322 16.06 -2.24 13.86
C ASN A 322 17.26 -2.90 14.56
N ILE A 323 18.45 -2.60 14.09
CA ILE A 323 19.73 -3.12 14.61
C ILE A 323 20.71 -1.98 14.83
N LYS A 324 21.58 -2.13 15.83
CA LYS A 324 22.52 -1.06 16.23
C LYS A 324 23.49 -0.66 15.11
N TYR A 325 23.99 -1.64 14.33
CA TYR A 325 24.99 -1.42 13.27
C TYR A 325 24.45 -1.89 11.92
N ASN A 326 23.59 -1.07 11.29
CA ASN A 326 22.87 -1.44 10.08
C ASN A 326 23.60 -1.10 8.76
N LYS A 327 24.57 -0.16 8.76
CA LYS A 327 25.22 0.36 7.54
C LYS A 327 25.83 -0.76 6.68
N LYS A 328 26.63 -1.66 7.30
CA LYS A 328 27.28 -2.77 6.58
C LYS A 328 26.31 -3.79 5.99
N ILE A 329 25.13 -3.94 6.61
CA ILE A 329 24.05 -4.81 6.09
C ILE A 329 23.34 -4.10 4.94
N LEU A 330 23.00 -2.82 5.12
CA LEU A 330 22.31 -2.02 4.13
C LEU A 330 23.06 -1.94 2.80
N GLU A 331 24.39 -1.78 2.83
CA GLU A 331 25.25 -1.71 1.63
C GLU A 331 25.29 -3.01 0.81
N LYS A 332 24.88 -4.16 1.40
CA LYS A 332 24.85 -5.48 0.74
C LYS A 332 23.46 -5.93 0.32
N ILE A 333 22.44 -5.12 0.57
CA ILE A 333 21.08 -5.40 0.16
C ILE A 333 20.93 -4.95 -1.30
N ASN A 334 20.54 -5.91 -2.17
CA ASN A 334 20.42 -5.69 -3.61
C ASN A 334 18.96 -5.66 -4.08
N ASN A 335 18.02 -6.12 -3.25
CA ASN A 335 16.59 -6.23 -3.56
C ASN A 335 15.76 -5.58 -2.45
#